data_40e293437e353987f13a323b2ff3b08f
#
_entry.id   40e293437e353987f13a323b2ff3b08f
#
_cell.length_a   1.000
_cell.length_b   1.000
_cell.length_c   1.000
_cell.angle_alpha   90.00
_cell.angle_beta   90.00
_cell.angle_gamma   90.00
#
_symmetry.space_group_name_H-M   'P 1'
#
loop_
_entity.id
_entity.type
_entity.pdbx_description
1 polymer ?
#
loop_
_entity_poly.entity_id
_entity_poly.type
_entity_poly.pdbx_seq_one_letter_code
_entity_poly.pdbx_strand_id
1 'polypeptide(L)'
;SLHDALPISGLYIHVPFCAKRCLYCDFFSNTEMKYKEPYINALIKEMELRKGYIGNEALETIYFGGGTPSQLDEKDFGKIFEAIYRHFDVAEQAEITLEANPDDMKREYVSLLRNYPFNRVSMGVQSFHPEDLRFLNRRHDREQAIKAVELCKEYGITNISIDLIYGLPNQTQQADRKSTRLNSSHHR
;
A
#
# COMPACT_ATOMS: atom_id res chain seq x y z
N SER A 1 -0.56 10.52 31.68
CA SER A 1 0.91 10.74 31.71
C SER A 1 1.49 10.16 30.44
N LEU A 2 2.60 10.73 29.94
CA LEU A 2 3.32 10.27 28.73
C LEU A 2 3.94 8.85 28.87
N HIS A 3 3.74 8.18 29.99
CA HIS A 3 4.28 6.86 30.27
C HIS A 3 3.32 5.69 29.98
N ASP A 4 2.09 5.97 29.56
CA ASP A 4 1.07 4.93 29.36
C ASP A 4 0.89 4.56 27.87
N ALA A 5 1.71 5.08 26.97
CA ALA A 5 1.74 4.62 25.60
C ALA A 5 2.50 3.28 25.56
N LEU A 6 1.77 2.18 25.54
CA LEU A 6 2.34 0.86 25.23
C LEU A 6 3.01 0.91 23.85
N PRO A 7 4.18 0.27 23.68
CA PRO A 7 4.77 0.19 22.37
C PRO A 7 3.81 -0.53 21.41
N ILE A 8 3.54 0.06 20.26
CA ILE A 8 2.73 -0.54 19.21
C ILE A 8 3.62 -1.48 18.41
N SER A 9 3.33 -2.77 18.47
CA SER A 9 4.06 -3.78 17.69
C SER A 9 3.52 -3.84 16.26
N GLY A 10 4.41 -3.68 15.28
CA GLY A 10 4.05 -3.66 13.87
C GLY A 10 4.92 -4.54 13.00
N LEU A 11 4.35 -5.06 11.92
CA LEU A 11 5.03 -5.81 10.88
C LEU A 11 5.03 -5.01 9.58
N TYR A 12 6.21 -4.59 9.13
CA TYR A 12 6.39 -4.02 7.80
C TYR A 12 6.88 -5.08 6.81
N ILE A 13 6.15 -5.25 5.73
CA ILE A 13 6.48 -6.17 4.64
C ILE A 13 6.90 -5.33 3.44
N HIS A 14 8.18 -5.36 3.12
CA HIS A 14 8.69 -4.68 1.93
C HIS A 14 8.42 -5.51 0.69
N VAL A 15 7.72 -4.96 -0.31
CA VAL A 15 7.45 -5.63 -1.59
C VAL A 15 8.23 -4.92 -2.69
N PRO A 16 9.40 -5.46 -3.12
CA PRO A 16 10.30 -4.74 -4.02
C PRO A 16 9.91 -4.81 -5.50
N PHE A 17 8.67 -5.18 -5.83
CA PHE A 17 8.25 -5.36 -7.22
C PHE A 17 7.45 -4.17 -7.72
N CYS A 18 7.78 -3.73 -8.96
CA CYS A 18 7.07 -2.67 -9.67
C CYS A 18 6.83 -3.09 -11.12
N ALA A 19 5.65 -2.84 -11.66
CA ALA A 19 5.37 -3.03 -13.07
C ALA A 19 6.17 -2.04 -13.95
N LYS A 20 6.44 -0.84 -13.42
CA LYS A 20 7.23 0.21 -14.08
C LYS A 20 7.90 1.09 -13.02
N ARG A 21 9.15 1.48 -13.27
CA ARG A 21 9.87 2.41 -12.38
C ARG A 21 9.47 3.85 -12.68
N CYS A 22 9.09 4.58 -11.64
CA CYS A 22 8.79 6.01 -11.71
C CYS A 22 10.09 6.84 -11.67
N LEU A 23 10.08 8.04 -12.27
CA LEU A 23 11.26 8.91 -12.37
C LEU A 23 11.81 9.37 -11.02
N TYR A 24 10.92 9.57 -10.04
CA TYR A 24 11.25 10.08 -8.71
C TYR A 24 11.55 8.98 -7.69
N CYS A 25 11.41 7.70 -8.07
CA CYS A 25 11.43 6.60 -7.12
C CYS A 25 12.88 6.18 -6.81
N ASP A 26 13.30 6.38 -5.57
CA ASP A 26 14.60 5.95 -5.04
C ASP A 26 14.48 4.70 -4.13
N PHE A 27 13.29 4.11 -4.05
CA PHE A 27 13.08 2.87 -3.31
C PHE A 27 13.74 1.68 -4.01
N PHE A 28 14.25 0.74 -3.18
CA PHE A 28 14.70 -0.54 -3.72
C PHE A 28 13.54 -1.25 -4.41
N SER A 29 13.60 -1.32 -5.74
CA SER A 29 12.54 -1.93 -6.55
C SER A 29 13.11 -2.70 -7.74
N ASN A 30 12.41 -3.78 -8.12
CA ASN A 30 12.76 -4.64 -9.23
C ASN A 30 11.55 -4.80 -10.16
N THR A 31 11.76 -4.74 -11.46
CA THR A 31 10.72 -5.02 -12.47
C THR A 31 10.72 -6.48 -12.95
N GLU A 32 11.68 -7.28 -12.50
CA GLU A 32 11.81 -8.69 -12.90
C GLU A 32 10.96 -9.61 -12.01
N MET A 33 9.74 -9.87 -12.44
CA MET A 33 8.76 -10.71 -11.71
C MET A 33 9.20 -12.16 -11.51
N LYS A 34 10.22 -12.64 -12.24
CA LYS A 34 10.78 -13.99 -12.03
C LYS A 34 11.34 -14.22 -10.63
N TYR A 35 11.70 -13.14 -9.92
CA TYR A 35 12.19 -13.22 -8.54
C TYR A 35 11.08 -13.16 -7.48
N LYS A 36 9.81 -12.97 -7.87
CA LYS A 36 8.70 -12.83 -6.92
C LYS A 36 8.53 -14.06 -6.03
N GLU A 37 8.44 -15.24 -6.59
CA GLU A 37 8.27 -16.46 -5.81
C GLU A 37 9.47 -16.79 -4.90
N PRO A 38 10.74 -16.75 -5.35
CA PRO A 38 11.90 -16.87 -4.46
C PRO A 38 11.91 -15.85 -3.33
N TYR A 39 11.52 -14.59 -3.62
CA TYR A 39 11.42 -13.54 -2.62
C TYR A 39 10.37 -13.85 -1.55
N ILE A 40 9.17 -14.28 -1.93
CA ILE A 40 8.10 -14.62 -0.98
C ILE A 40 8.53 -15.79 -0.10
N ASN A 41 9.20 -16.80 -0.65
CA ASN A 41 9.71 -17.92 0.14
C ASN A 41 10.78 -17.46 1.15
N ALA A 42 11.64 -16.53 0.76
CA ALA A 42 12.65 -15.94 1.66
C ALA A 42 11.98 -15.09 2.77
N LEU A 43 10.95 -14.29 2.41
CA LEU A 43 10.16 -13.50 3.35
C LEU A 43 9.49 -14.39 4.41
N ILE A 44 8.86 -15.48 4.01
CA ILE A 44 8.26 -16.46 4.93
C ILE A 44 9.32 -17.06 5.86
N LYS A 45 10.49 -17.38 5.34
CA LYS A 45 11.60 -17.89 6.15
C LYS A 45 12.12 -16.85 7.14
N GLU A 46 12.17 -15.58 6.75
CA GLU A 46 12.52 -14.47 7.64
C GLU A 46 11.51 -14.33 8.78
N MET A 47 10.20 -14.43 8.51
CA MET A 47 9.16 -14.42 9.54
C MET A 47 9.36 -15.55 10.56
N GLU A 48 9.64 -16.76 10.10
CA GLU A 48 9.94 -17.90 10.98
C GLU A 48 11.16 -17.63 11.88
N LEU A 49 12.23 -17.07 11.34
CA LEU A 49 13.44 -16.73 12.08
C LEU A 49 13.22 -15.62 13.11
N ARG A 50 12.32 -14.67 12.81
CA ARG A 50 12.07 -13.49 13.64
C ARG A 50 10.83 -13.60 14.53
N LYS A 51 10.15 -14.76 14.57
CA LYS A 51 8.92 -14.95 15.36
C LYS A 51 9.00 -14.55 16.85
N GLY A 52 10.19 -14.62 17.43
CA GLY A 52 10.43 -14.20 18.81
C GLY A 52 10.85 -12.75 19.01
N TYR A 53 10.94 -11.94 17.93
CA TYR A 53 11.48 -10.58 18.00
C TYR A 53 10.63 -9.63 18.83
N ILE A 54 9.30 -9.76 18.78
CA ILE A 54 8.35 -8.93 19.53
C ILE A 54 7.89 -9.56 20.86
N GLY A 55 8.50 -10.69 21.26
CA GLY A 55 8.11 -11.39 22.47
C GLY A 55 6.69 -11.96 22.39
N ASN A 56 5.87 -11.63 23.40
CA ASN A 56 4.46 -12.06 23.48
C ASN A 56 3.47 -10.96 23.06
N GLU A 57 3.94 -9.89 22.42
CA GLU A 57 3.06 -8.82 21.97
C GLU A 57 2.32 -9.22 20.70
N ALA A 58 1.05 -8.84 20.59
CA ALA A 58 0.29 -8.99 19.36
C ALA A 58 0.65 -7.88 18.37
N LEU A 59 0.66 -8.20 17.07
CA LEU A 59 0.78 -7.21 16.01
C LEU A 59 -0.48 -6.33 15.97
N GLU A 60 -0.31 -5.04 16.20
CA GLU A 60 -1.37 -4.04 16.07
C GLU A 60 -1.44 -3.43 14.67
N THR A 61 -0.33 -3.51 13.92
CA THR A 61 -0.27 -3.03 12.54
C THR A 61 0.47 -4.01 11.63
N ILE A 62 -0.04 -4.18 10.41
CA ILE A 62 0.64 -4.90 9.33
C ILE A 62 0.63 -3.99 8.09
N TYR A 63 1.80 -3.70 7.55
CA TYR A 63 1.93 -2.75 6.47
C TYR A 63 2.69 -3.36 5.29
N PHE A 64 2.01 -3.51 4.16
CA PHE A 64 2.60 -3.92 2.89
C PHE A 64 3.00 -2.67 2.11
N GLY A 65 4.29 -2.41 1.99
CA GLY A 65 4.83 -1.22 1.34
C GLY A 65 6.05 -1.51 0.46
N GLY A 66 6.68 -0.47 -0.04
CA GLY A 66 7.93 -0.53 -0.79
C GLY A 66 7.80 -0.17 -2.26
N GLY A 67 7.98 -1.12 -3.16
CA GLY A 67 7.84 -0.89 -4.60
C GLY A 67 6.37 -0.69 -4.99
N THR A 68 5.67 -1.78 -5.22
CA THR A 68 4.23 -1.76 -5.51
C THR A 68 3.58 -3.05 -4.98
N PRO A 69 3.12 -3.08 -3.73
CA PRO A 69 2.47 -4.25 -3.14
C PRO A 69 1.25 -4.75 -3.92
N SER A 70 0.55 -3.87 -4.65
CA SER A 70 -0.55 -4.25 -5.53
C SER A 70 -0.13 -5.10 -6.76
N GLN A 71 1.15 -5.45 -6.88
CA GLN A 71 1.64 -6.47 -7.84
C GLN A 71 1.56 -7.90 -7.28
N LEU A 72 1.23 -8.07 -6.00
CA LEU A 72 1.00 -9.40 -5.43
C LEU A 72 -0.39 -9.92 -5.83
N ASP A 73 -0.45 -11.21 -6.11
CA ASP A 73 -1.70 -11.90 -6.45
C ASP A 73 -2.27 -12.70 -5.25
N GLU A 74 -3.39 -13.37 -5.47
CA GLU A 74 -4.09 -14.16 -4.46
C GLU A 74 -3.20 -15.23 -3.83
N LYS A 75 -2.42 -15.95 -4.64
CA LYS A 75 -1.52 -16.98 -4.17
C LYS A 75 -0.41 -16.41 -3.26
N ASP A 76 0.08 -15.24 -3.62
CA ASP A 76 1.12 -14.55 -2.86
C ASP A 76 0.60 -14.13 -1.48
N PHE A 77 -0.57 -13.45 -1.45
CA PHE A 77 -1.20 -13.06 -0.19
C PHE A 77 -1.56 -14.27 0.67
N GLY A 78 -2.06 -15.35 0.07
CA GLY A 78 -2.36 -16.59 0.79
C GLY A 78 -1.16 -17.11 1.56
N LYS A 79 -0.02 -17.25 0.89
CA LYS A 79 1.24 -17.72 1.50
C LYS A 79 1.72 -16.77 2.61
N ILE A 80 1.66 -15.45 2.37
CA ILE A 80 2.17 -14.45 3.33
C ILE A 80 1.29 -14.41 4.57
N PHE A 81 -0.04 -14.32 4.42
CA PHE A 81 -0.95 -14.28 5.57
C PHE A 81 -0.94 -15.59 6.37
N GLU A 82 -0.83 -16.75 5.70
CA GLU A 82 -0.65 -18.02 6.39
C GLU A 82 0.61 -18.00 7.27
N ALA A 83 1.72 -17.47 6.78
CA ALA A 83 2.95 -17.35 7.56
C ALA A 83 2.82 -16.34 8.71
N ILE A 84 2.15 -15.19 8.49
CA ILE A 84 1.90 -14.20 9.53
C ILE A 84 1.14 -14.84 10.70
N TYR A 85 -0.03 -15.43 10.43
CA TYR A 85 -0.87 -16.04 11.48
C TYR A 85 -0.27 -17.31 12.11
N ARG A 86 0.68 -17.95 11.45
CA ARG A 86 1.45 -19.08 12.01
C ARG A 86 2.50 -18.65 13.02
N HIS A 87 3.10 -17.48 12.82
CA HIS A 87 4.30 -17.06 13.58
C HIS A 87 4.07 -15.90 14.54
N PHE A 88 2.97 -15.16 14.37
CA PHE A 88 2.66 -13.98 15.16
C PHE A 88 1.20 -14.00 15.62
N ASP A 89 0.97 -13.52 16.82
CA ASP A 89 -0.36 -13.14 17.26
C ASP A 89 -0.74 -11.80 16.61
N VAL A 90 -1.94 -11.70 16.07
CA VAL A 90 -2.45 -10.48 15.41
C VAL A 90 -3.65 -9.99 16.21
N ALA A 91 -3.61 -8.72 16.63
CA ALA A 91 -4.70 -8.11 17.38
C ALA A 91 -6.00 -8.10 16.54
N GLU A 92 -7.15 -8.29 17.20
CA GLU A 92 -8.45 -8.32 16.54
C GLU A 92 -8.74 -7.03 15.75
N GLN A 93 -8.27 -5.89 16.25
CA GLN A 93 -8.44 -4.57 15.65
C GLN A 93 -7.18 -4.09 14.90
N ALA A 94 -6.30 -5.01 14.50
CA ALA A 94 -5.07 -4.62 13.79
C ALA A 94 -5.36 -3.82 12.52
N GLU A 95 -4.61 -2.74 12.31
CA GLU A 95 -4.64 -2.02 11.04
C GLU A 95 -3.78 -2.75 10.00
N ILE A 96 -4.41 -3.22 8.94
CA ILE A 96 -3.72 -3.96 7.87
C ILE A 96 -3.79 -3.16 6.57
N THR A 97 -2.65 -2.57 6.22
CA THR A 97 -2.52 -1.61 5.11
C THR A 97 -1.87 -2.25 3.89
N LEU A 98 -2.44 -1.93 2.72
CA LEU A 98 -1.82 -2.19 1.41
C LEU A 98 -1.48 -0.86 0.73
N GLU A 99 -0.22 -0.65 0.35
CA GLU A 99 0.13 0.37 -0.64
C GLU A 99 -0.26 -0.09 -2.05
N ALA A 100 -0.88 0.79 -2.82
CA ALA A 100 -1.35 0.48 -4.16
C ALA A 100 -1.16 1.64 -5.14
N ASN A 101 -1.04 1.30 -6.41
CA ASN A 101 -1.18 2.25 -7.50
C ASN A 101 -2.63 2.28 -7.99
N PRO A 102 -3.19 3.46 -8.35
CA PRO A 102 -4.57 3.55 -8.83
C PRO A 102 -4.89 2.64 -10.03
N ASP A 103 -3.95 2.45 -10.94
CA ASP A 103 -4.13 1.63 -12.14
C ASP A 103 -4.15 0.12 -11.87
N ASP A 104 -3.69 -0.32 -10.71
CA ASP A 104 -3.79 -1.72 -10.26
C ASP A 104 -5.13 -2.00 -9.55
N MET A 105 -5.82 -0.96 -9.04
CA MET A 105 -7.07 -1.08 -8.28
C MET A 105 -8.29 -1.24 -9.21
N LYS A 106 -8.30 -2.34 -9.96
CA LYS A 106 -9.44 -2.75 -10.78
C LYS A 106 -10.44 -3.55 -9.95
N ARG A 107 -11.68 -3.70 -10.45
CA ARG A 107 -12.77 -4.39 -9.75
C ARG A 107 -12.37 -5.79 -9.29
N GLU A 108 -11.72 -6.55 -10.15
CA GLU A 108 -11.28 -7.91 -9.85
C GLU A 108 -10.25 -7.94 -8.72
N TYR A 109 -9.29 -6.99 -8.73
CA TYR A 109 -8.26 -6.90 -7.71
C TYR A 109 -8.83 -6.43 -6.36
N VAL A 110 -9.68 -5.41 -6.36
CA VAL A 110 -10.32 -4.93 -5.13
C VAL A 110 -11.24 -5.99 -4.52
N SER A 111 -11.95 -6.76 -5.37
CA SER A 111 -12.73 -7.93 -4.94
C SER A 111 -11.85 -9.00 -4.29
N LEU A 112 -10.68 -9.27 -4.86
CA LEU A 112 -9.69 -10.20 -4.30
C LEU A 112 -9.21 -9.76 -2.92
N LEU A 113 -8.95 -8.47 -2.72
CA LEU A 113 -8.51 -7.95 -1.41
C LEU A 113 -9.50 -8.24 -0.29
N ARG A 114 -10.81 -8.41 -0.59
CA ARG A 114 -11.83 -8.77 0.39
C ARG A 114 -11.70 -10.19 0.94
N ASN A 115 -10.94 -11.06 0.28
CA ASN A 115 -10.64 -12.40 0.78
C ASN A 115 -9.54 -12.39 1.85
N TYR A 116 -8.93 -11.21 2.08
CA TYR A 116 -7.84 -11.00 3.03
C TYR A 116 -8.21 -9.90 4.03
N PRO A 117 -7.56 -9.82 5.18
CA PRO A 117 -7.94 -8.91 6.25
C PRO A 117 -7.49 -7.44 6.03
N PHE A 118 -7.32 -7.01 4.78
CA PHE A 118 -7.00 -5.62 4.49
C PHE A 118 -8.16 -4.70 4.88
N ASN A 119 -7.88 -3.73 5.74
CA ASN A 119 -8.84 -2.72 6.19
C ASN A 119 -8.42 -1.28 5.88
N ARG A 120 -7.22 -1.09 5.33
CA ARG A 120 -6.70 0.21 4.89
C ARG A 120 -5.95 0.11 3.57
N VAL A 121 -6.10 1.13 2.72
CA VAL A 121 -5.33 1.28 1.46
C VAL A 121 -4.63 2.63 1.47
N SER A 122 -3.32 2.65 1.19
CA SER A 122 -2.55 3.85 0.88
C SER A 122 -2.30 3.93 -0.61
N MET A 123 -2.84 4.96 -1.28
CA MET A 123 -2.88 5.03 -2.74
C MET A 123 -1.95 6.12 -3.26
N GLY A 124 -0.91 5.72 -3.99
CA GLY A 124 0.05 6.61 -4.62
C GLY A 124 -0.52 7.33 -5.84
N VAL A 125 -1.38 8.32 -5.64
CA VAL A 125 -1.96 9.14 -6.72
C VAL A 125 -0.95 10.15 -7.27
N GLN A 126 -0.17 10.77 -6.41
CA GLN A 126 0.91 11.72 -6.67
C GLN A 126 0.43 13.08 -7.19
N SER A 127 -0.45 13.14 -8.19
CA SER A 127 -1.10 14.34 -8.69
C SER A 127 -2.41 14.02 -9.41
N PHE A 128 -3.29 15.02 -9.54
CA PHE A 128 -4.49 14.96 -10.38
C PHE A 128 -4.31 15.72 -11.71
N HIS A 129 -3.12 16.28 -11.96
CA HIS A 129 -2.82 17.02 -13.18
C HIS A 129 -2.13 16.12 -14.21
N PRO A 130 -2.64 16.06 -15.45
CA PRO A 130 -2.08 15.16 -16.48
C PRO A 130 -0.60 15.45 -16.80
N GLU A 131 -0.16 16.71 -16.69
CA GLU A 131 1.23 17.09 -16.95
C GLU A 131 2.17 16.56 -15.89
N ASP A 132 1.77 16.67 -14.61
CA ASP A 132 2.52 16.13 -13.47
C ASP A 132 2.64 14.61 -13.57
N LEU A 133 1.52 13.93 -13.85
CA LEU A 133 1.50 12.47 -13.99
C LEU A 133 2.40 11.98 -15.12
N ARG A 134 2.41 12.69 -16.26
CA ARG A 134 3.35 12.42 -17.37
C ARG A 134 4.80 12.64 -16.97
N PHE A 135 5.08 13.77 -16.29
CA PHE A 135 6.42 14.08 -15.80
C PHE A 135 6.92 13.00 -14.82
N LEU A 136 6.07 12.55 -13.91
CA LEU A 136 6.37 11.50 -12.93
C LEU A 136 6.41 10.09 -13.53
N ASN A 137 6.11 9.93 -14.83
CA ASN A 137 6.01 8.64 -15.51
C ASN A 137 4.96 7.70 -14.90
N ARG A 138 3.82 8.27 -14.41
CA ARG A 138 2.70 7.51 -13.86
C ARG A 138 1.87 6.88 -14.99
N ARG A 139 1.28 5.70 -14.68
CA ARG A 139 0.47 4.92 -15.63
C ARG A 139 -1.01 5.30 -15.59
N HIS A 140 -1.47 5.83 -14.46
CA HIS A 140 -2.87 6.22 -14.25
C HIS A 140 -3.10 7.69 -14.64
N ASP A 141 -4.36 8.01 -14.89
CA ASP A 141 -4.89 9.35 -15.01
C ASP A 141 -5.77 9.72 -13.80
N ARG A 142 -6.33 10.93 -13.81
CA ARG A 142 -7.19 11.43 -12.75
C ARG A 142 -8.44 10.58 -12.55
N GLU A 143 -9.10 10.21 -13.64
CA GLU A 143 -10.35 9.44 -13.64
C GLU A 143 -10.12 8.05 -13.05
N GLN A 144 -9.02 7.42 -13.39
CA GLN A 144 -8.61 6.14 -12.82
C GLN A 144 -8.35 6.24 -11.33
N ALA A 145 -7.70 7.32 -10.87
CA ALA A 145 -7.47 7.53 -9.43
C ALA A 145 -8.78 7.69 -8.64
N ILE A 146 -9.74 8.47 -9.17
CA ILE A 146 -11.05 8.65 -8.55
C ILE A 146 -11.80 7.31 -8.51
N LYS A 147 -11.86 6.61 -9.64
CA LYS A 147 -12.53 5.32 -9.75
C LYS A 147 -11.93 4.26 -8.82
N ALA A 148 -10.62 4.25 -8.63
CA ALA A 148 -9.95 3.35 -7.70
C ALA A 148 -10.42 3.56 -6.25
N VAL A 149 -10.55 4.83 -5.82
CA VAL A 149 -11.08 5.17 -4.49
C VAL A 149 -12.55 4.75 -4.36
N GLU A 150 -13.37 5.02 -5.37
CA GLU A 150 -14.80 4.62 -5.38
C GLU A 150 -14.96 3.11 -5.29
N LEU A 151 -14.16 2.34 -6.04
CA LEU A 151 -14.16 0.88 -5.98
C LEU A 151 -13.77 0.36 -4.59
N CYS A 152 -12.74 0.91 -3.97
CA CYS A 152 -12.37 0.53 -2.60
C CYS A 152 -13.55 0.72 -1.64
N LYS A 153 -14.24 1.87 -1.70
CA LYS A 153 -15.42 2.17 -0.88
C LYS A 153 -16.59 1.23 -1.18
N GLU A 154 -16.88 0.97 -2.46
CA GLU A 154 -17.93 0.02 -2.91
C GLU A 154 -17.71 -1.36 -2.30
N TYR A 155 -16.46 -1.81 -2.20
CA TYR A 155 -16.09 -3.09 -1.60
C TYR A 155 -15.83 -3.03 -0.08
N GLY A 156 -16.18 -1.91 0.58
CA GLY A 156 -16.14 -1.77 2.04
C GLY A 156 -14.77 -1.44 2.63
N ILE A 157 -13.76 -1.09 1.82
CA ILE A 157 -12.50 -0.52 2.29
C ILE A 157 -12.66 1.00 2.33
N THR A 158 -13.02 1.53 3.49
CA THR A 158 -13.31 2.97 3.68
C THR A 158 -12.14 3.77 4.25
N ASN A 159 -11.18 3.12 4.90
CA ASN A 159 -9.96 3.76 5.38
C ASN A 159 -8.95 3.86 4.23
N ILE A 160 -8.94 5.01 3.55
CA ILE A 160 -8.11 5.25 2.36
C ILE A 160 -7.31 6.52 2.57
N SER A 161 -5.98 6.43 2.43
CA SER A 161 -5.10 7.58 2.29
C SER A 161 -4.65 7.75 0.84
N ILE A 162 -4.39 8.99 0.45
CA ILE A 162 -3.90 9.37 -0.88
C ILE A 162 -2.60 10.12 -0.70
N ASP A 163 -1.56 9.65 -1.37
CA ASP A 163 -0.26 10.31 -1.37
C ASP A 163 -0.17 11.27 -2.54
N LEU A 164 0.21 12.51 -2.26
CA LEU A 164 0.40 13.58 -3.23
C LEU A 164 1.82 14.13 -3.14
N ILE A 165 2.42 14.43 -4.30
CA ILE A 165 3.72 15.10 -4.40
C ILE A 165 3.48 16.59 -4.66
N TYR A 166 4.11 17.44 -3.87
CA TYR A 166 4.10 18.89 -4.06
C TYR A 166 5.49 19.39 -4.49
N GLY A 167 5.53 20.60 -5.04
CA GLY A 167 6.79 21.23 -5.47
C GLY A 167 7.38 20.65 -6.75
N LEU A 168 6.54 20.06 -7.60
CA LEU A 168 6.97 19.58 -8.92
C LEU A 168 7.37 20.76 -9.82
N PRO A 169 8.33 20.56 -10.77
CA PRO A 169 8.67 21.58 -11.76
C PRO A 169 7.42 22.07 -12.50
N ASN A 170 7.28 23.37 -12.64
CA ASN A 170 6.13 24.04 -13.28
C ASN A 170 4.78 23.95 -12.53
N GLN A 171 4.74 23.40 -11.34
CA GLN A 171 3.53 23.36 -10.52
C GLN A 171 3.22 24.78 -9.99
N THR A 172 2.01 25.27 -10.27
CA THR A 172 1.55 26.56 -9.74
C THR A 172 0.87 26.36 -8.39
N GLN A 173 0.90 27.37 -7.51
CA GLN A 173 0.16 27.33 -6.23
C GLN A 173 -1.33 27.04 -6.41
N GLN A 174 -1.91 27.45 -7.54
CA GLN A 174 -3.32 27.21 -7.83
C GLN A 174 -3.60 25.74 -8.20
N ALA A 175 -2.67 25.08 -8.89
CA ALA A 175 -2.74 23.65 -9.21
C ALA A 175 -2.61 22.80 -7.95
N ASP A 176 -1.66 23.13 -7.07
CA ASP A 176 -1.44 22.46 -5.79
C ASP A 176 -2.68 22.55 -4.88
N ARG A 177 -3.29 23.74 -4.73
CA ARG A 177 -4.54 23.92 -3.99
C ARG A 177 -5.72 23.10 -4.54
N LYS A 178 -5.81 22.89 -5.85
CA LYS A 178 -6.85 22.03 -6.46
C LYS A 178 -6.67 20.57 -6.08
N SER A 179 -5.45 20.05 -6.12
CA SER A 179 -5.14 18.68 -5.70
C SER A 179 -5.47 18.45 -4.22
N THR A 180 -5.09 19.39 -3.35
CA THR A 180 -5.38 19.34 -1.92
C THR A 180 -6.88 19.36 -1.62
N ARG A 181 -7.68 20.18 -2.34
CA ARG A 181 -9.14 20.22 -2.19
C ARG A 181 -9.82 18.93 -2.63
N LEU A 182 -9.36 18.30 -3.70
CA LEU A 182 -9.87 16.99 -4.14
C LEU A 182 -9.63 15.92 -3.09
N ASN A 183 -8.44 15.92 -2.46
CA ASN A 183 -8.14 15.01 -1.37
C ASN A 183 -9.09 15.20 -0.17
N SER A 184 -9.34 16.46 0.24
CA SER A 184 -10.22 16.75 1.39
C SER A 184 -11.72 16.48 1.14
N SER A 185 -12.19 16.48 -0.12
CA SER A 185 -13.59 16.18 -0.46
C SER A 185 -13.93 14.68 -0.39
N HIS A 186 -12.94 13.80 -0.36
CA HIS A 186 -13.14 12.35 -0.24
C HIS A 186 -13.20 11.86 1.22
N HIS A 187 -13.02 12.74 2.21
CA HIS A 187 -13.11 12.42 3.64
C HIS A 187 -14.49 12.66 4.26
N ARG A 188 -15.56 12.86 3.45
CA ARG A 188 -16.95 13.00 3.93
C ARG A 188 -17.82 11.83 3.53
#